data_60ccf9462a101d2c0ec10cf8442e2782
#
_entry.id   60ccf9462a101d2c0ec10cf8442e2782
#
_cell.length_a   1.000
_cell.length_b   1.000
_cell.length_c   1.000
_cell.angle_alpha   90.00
_cell.angle_beta   90.00
_cell.angle_gamma   90.00
#
_symmetry.space_group_name_H-M   'P 1'
#
loop_
_entity.id
_entity.type
_entity.pdbx_description
1 polymer ?
#
loop_
_entity_poly.entity_id
_entity_poly.type
_entity_poly.pdbx_seq_one_letter_code
_entity_poly.pdbx_strand_id
1 'polypeptide(L)'
;MEFRQSNKLSEVCYEIRGPVIEHANALEEAGHSVLRLNTGNPAAFGFEAPEEILQDMIRMLPQAHGYTDSRGILSARRSVAQRYQALGLDVDVDDVFLGNGVSELVSMAVQALIEDGDEILIPAPDFPLWTAVTTLAGGKAVHYLCDEQADWYPDLADMASKITDRTKAVVIINPNNPTGAVYPKEIIEGILDLARRHGLMVFADEIYDQILYDDAVHHSAAALAPDLVVLTFCGLSKTYRVAGFRSGWLVVTGPKQHAKDYLEGLTMLASMRLCANAPAQYAIQAALGGRQSIRELVAPGGRLHEQRTVAWEKLNEIPGVSCVKPKGALYAFPRIDPKVHRILDDERFVLDLLLQEKIQVVQGTGFNWPTPDHFRILTLPHADDLETAIGRIGRFLSGYRQYGLAPAVHGPGRRG
;
A
#
# COMPACT_ATOMS: atom_id res chain seq x y z
N MET A 1 14.46 -22.20 -29.72
CA MET A 1 13.11 -21.73 -29.30
C MET A 1 13.36 -20.75 -28.16
N GLU A 2 12.90 -19.53 -28.25
CA GLU A 2 13.07 -18.50 -27.25
C GLU A 2 11.80 -18.45 -26.39
N PHE A 3 11.91 -18.54 -25.06
CA PHE A 3 10.78 -18.38 -24.14
C PHE A 3 10.63 -16.90 -23.80
N ARG A 4 9.44 -16.35 -24.00
CA ARG A 4 9.10 -14.96 -23.67
C ARG A 4 8.10 -14.94 -22.52
N GLN A 5 8.14 -13.86 -21.72
CA GLN A 5 7.13 -13.63 -20.70
C GLN A 5 5.74 -13.40 -21.35
N SER A 6 4.69 -13.60 -20.55
CA SER A 6 3.31 -13.30 -20.97
C SER A 6 3.15 -11.82 -21.35
N ASN A 7 2.38 -11.52 -22.39
CA ASN A 7 2.08 -10.15 -22.80
C ASN A 7 1.41 -9.35 -21.68
N LYS A 8 0.61 -9.99 -20.81
CA LYS A 8 0.01 -9.33 -19.63
C LYS A 8 1.04 -8.71 -18.70
N LEU A 9 2.23 -9.31 -18.58
CA LEU A 9 3.31 -8.80 -17.74
C LEU A 9 3.98 -7.55 -18.31
N SER A 10 3.93 -7.35 -19.63
CA SER A 10 4.48 -6.14 -20.26
C SER A 10 3.65 -4.88 -20.00
N GLU A 11 2.39 -5.06 -19.56
CA GLU A 11 1.49 -3.97 -19.19
C GLU A 11 1.49 -3.66 -17.69
N VAL A 12 2.22 -4.48 -16.89
CA VAL A 12 2.33 -4.30 -15.44
C VAL A 12 3.46 -3.33 -15.13
N CYS A 13 3.11 -2.15 -14.63
CA CYS A 13 4.06 -1.23 -14.02
C CYS A 13 4.18 -1.55 -12.51
N TYR A 14 5.25 -2.23 -12.12
CA TYR A 14 5.56 -2.55 -10.72
C TYR A 14 7.01 -2.20 -10.41
N GLU A 15 7.36 -0.93 -10.63
CA GLU A 15 8.74 -0.44 -10.65
C GLU A 15 9.36 -0.23 -9.25
N ILE A 16 8.63 -0.55 -8.18
CA ILE A 16 9.21 -0.63 -6.83
C ILE A 16 10.41 -1.60 -6.81
N ARG A 17 10.55 -2.45 -7.85
CA ARG A 17 11.61 -3.42 -8.06
C ARG A 17 12.25 -3.33 -9.46
N GLY A 18 12.23 -2.16 -10.09
CA GLY A 18 12.76 -1.94 -11.43
C GLY A 18 14.30 -1.77 -11.48
N PRO A 19 14.81 -1.23 -12.60
CA PRO A 19 16.26 -1.06 -12.85
C PRO A 19 17.01 -0.32 -11.74
N VAL A 20 16.35 0.59 -11.02
CA VAL A 20 16.94 1.35 -9.91
C VAL A 20 17.40 0.42 -8.79
N ILE A 21 16.69 -0.68 -8.51
CA ILE A 21 17.11 -1.67 -7.50
C ILE A 21 18.40 -2.41 -7.93
N GLU A 22 18.49 -2.77 -9.20
CA GLU A 22 19.68 -3.46 -9.72
C GLU A 22 20.93 -2.59 -9.54
N HIS A 23 20.82 -1.29 -9.84
CA HIS A 23 21.91 -0.34 -9.61
C HIS A 23 22.21 -0.16 -8.12
N ALA A 24 21.19 -0.14 -7.25
CA ALA A 24 21.41 -0.06 -5.80
C ALA A 24 22.17 -1.28 -5.27
N ASN A 25 21.79 -2.48 -5.73
CA ASN A 25 22.49 -3.72 -5.37
C ASN A 25 23.95 -3.71 -5.86
N ALA A 26 24.19 -3.30 -7.12
CA ALA A 26 25.52 -3.21 -7.67
C ALA A 26 26.41 -2.20 -6.90
N LEU A 27 25.85 -1.09 -6.42
CA LEU A 27 26.56 -0.14 -5.59
C LEU A 27 26.95 -0.75 -4.23
N GLU A 28 26.05 -1.51 -3.61
CA GLU A 28 26.35 -2.19 -2.33
C GLU A 28 27.38 -3.30 -2.50
N GLU A 29 27.30 -4.08 -3.59
CA GLU A 29 28.31 -5.08 -3.96
C GLU A 29 29.70 -4.45 -4.20
N ALA A 30 29.72 -3.20 -4.71
CA ALA A 30 30.94 -2.42 -4.87
C ALA A 30 31.43 -1.77 -3.56
N GLY A 31 30.77 -2.02 -2.42
CA GLY A 31 31.16 -1.55 -1.09
C GLY A 31 30.62 -0.16 -0.71
N HIS A 32 29.67 0.39 -1.47
CA HIS A 32 28.99 1.63 -1.10
C HIS A 32 27.82 1.38 -0.14
N SER A 33 27.64 2.26 0.83
CA SER A 33 26.42 2.27 1.66
C SER A 33 25.29 3.00 0.92
N VAL A 34 24.19 2.33 0.68
CA VAL A 34 22.99 2.91 0.06
C VAL A 34 21.90 3.10 1.10
N LEU A 35 21.39 4.33 1.24
CA LEU A 35 20.21 4.58 2.07
C LEU A 35 18.94 4.25 1.29
N ARG A 36 18.32 3.14 1.64
CA ARG A 36 17.14 2.62 0.95
C ARG A 36 15.84 3.21 1.50
N LEU A 37 15.30 4.24 0.85
CA LEU A 37 14.04 4.90 1.19
C LEU A 37 12.87 4.44 0.29
N ASN A 38 12.98 3.28 -0.32
CA ASN A 38 12.03 2.77 -1.33
C ASN A 38 11.02 1.76 -0.79
N THR A 39 11.38 0.92 0.18
CA THR A 39 10.52 -0.18 0.64
C THR A 39 10.13 -0.01 2.11
N GLY A 40 8.84 0.09 2.39
CA GLY A 40 8.28 0.23 3.73
C GLY A 40 8.48 -1.02 4.59
N ASN A 41 9.74 -1.29 4.97
CA ASN A 41 10.14 -2.39 5.85
C ASN A 41 10.66 -1.85 7.19
N PRO A 42 9.84 -1.78 8.24
CA PRO A 42 10.25 -1.24 9.54
C PRO A 42 11.47 -1.95 10.15
N ALA A 43 11.60 -3.27 9.96
CA ALA A 43 12.70 -4.06 10.52
C ALA A 43 14.08 -3.58 10.03
N ALA A 44 14.19 -3.11 8.77
CA ALA A 44 15.42 -2.59 8.20
C ALA A 44 15.92 -1.30 8.90
N PHE A 45 15.04 -0.64 9.66
CA PHE A 45 15.32 0.61 10.36
C PHE A 45 15.28 0.46 11.89
N GLY A 46 15.49 -0.78 12.39
CA GLY A 46 15.57 -1.05 13.82
C GLY A 46 14.23 -0.96 14.57
N PHE A 47 13.11 -1.14 13.89
CA PHE A 47 11.83 -1.36 14.55
C PHE A 47 11.66 -2.86 14.81
N GLU A 48 11.81 -3.23 16.05
CA GLU A 48 11.69 -4.62 16.47
C GLU A 48 10.24 -5.13 16.42
N ALA A 49 10.10 -6.43 16.17
CA ALA A 49 8.82 -7.11 16.32
C ALA A 49 8.41 -7.13 17.81
N PRO A 50 7.10 -7.01 18.13
CA PRO A 50 6.66 -7.16 19.51
C PRO A 50 7.03 -8.53 20.07
N GLU A 51 7.65 -8.55 21.25
CA GLU A 51 8.19 -9.77 21.87
C GLU A 51 7.10 -10.83 22.09
N GLU A 52 5.91 -10.42 22.54
CA GLU A 52 4.79 -11.34 22.75
C GLU A 52 4.36 -12.08 21.47
N ILE A 53 4.48 -11.44 20.31
CA ILE A 53 4.17 -12.05 19.00
C ILE A 53 5.23 -13.10 18.66
N LEU A 54 6.51 -12.79 18.87
CA LEU A 54 7.62 -13.70 18.62
C LEU A 54 7.53 -14.94 19.52
N GLN A 55 7.32 -14.74 20.81
CA GLN A 55 7.24 -15.81 21.79
C GLN A 55 6.03 -16.72 21.53
N ASP A 56 4.87 -16.16 21.20
CA ASP A 56 3.69 -16.96 20.89
C ASP A 56 3.90 -17.80 19.62
N MET A 57 4.47 -17.20 18.57
CA MET A 57 4.78 -17.91 17.34
C MET A 57 5.77 -19.05 17.58
N ILE A 58 6.86 -18.82 18.33
CA ILE A 58 7.84 -19.86 18.68
C ILE A 58 7.16 -21.01 19.45
N ARG A 59 6.32 -20.69 20.43
CA ARG A 59 5.59 -21.67 21.23
C ARG A 59 4.66 -22.54 20.37
N MET A 60 4.07 -21.96 19.33
CA MET A 60 3.10 -22.64 18.48
C MET A 60 3.72 -23.38 17.29
N LEU A 61 5.03 -23.20 17.00
CA LEU A 61 5.71 -23.88 15.89
C LEU A 61 5.52 -25.41 15.87
N PRO A 62 5.57 -26.14 17.02
CA PRO A 62 5.34 -27.58 17.00
C PRO A 62 3.96 -28.02 16.49
N GLN A 63 2.98 -27.10 16.47
CA GLN A 63 1.62 -27.37 15.99
C GLN A 63 1.40 -26.87 14.55
N ALA A 64 2.37 -26.17 13.99
CA ALA A 64 2.24 -25.46 12.71
C ALA A 64 2.81 -26.25 11.51
N HIS A 65 3.15 -27.55 11.68
CA HIS A 65 3.80 -28.34 10.64
C HIS A 65 2.85 -28.96 9.61
N GLY A 66 1.54 -28.97 9.90
CA GLY A 66 0.50 -29.49 9.02
C GLY A 66 -0.25 -28.40 8.24
N TYR A 67 -1.01 -28.83 7.23
CA TYR A 67 -1.97 -27.92 6.58
C TYR A 67 -3.07 -27.51 7.56
N THR A 68 -3.56 -26.30 7.38
CA THR A 68 -4.70 -25.75 8.12
C THR A 68 -5.93 -25.62 7.22
N ASP A 69 -7.04 -25.15 7.77
CA ASP A 69 -8.20 -24.73 6.98
C ASP A 69 -7.79 -23.72 5.91
N SER A 70 -8.38 -23.79 4.72
CA SER A 70 -8.04 -22.92 3.59
C SER A 70 -8.33 -21.44 3.85
N ARG A 71 -9.33 -21.14 4.67
CA ARG A 71 -9.62 -19.78 5.12
C ARG A 71 -8.71 -19.34 6.26
N GLY A 72 -8.01 -20.26 6.92
CA GLY A 72 -7.11 -20.01 8.04
C GLY A 72 -7.56 -20.68 9.35
N ILE A 73 -6.63 -20.77 10.32
CA ILE A 73 -6.91 -21.39 11.61
C ILE A 73 -8.02 -20.67 12.37
N LEU A 74 -8.88 -21.45 13.04
CA LEU A 74 -10.07 -20.92 13.71
C LEU A 74 -9.74 -19.88 14.78
N SER A 75 -8.68 -20.05 15.57
CA SER A 75 -8.29 -19.11 16.62
C SER A 75 -7.94 -17.72 16.05
N ALA A 76 -7.18 -17.69 14.96
CA ALA A 76 -6.81 -16.44 14.31
C ALA A 76 -8.02 -15.77 13.64
N ARG A 77 -8.85 -16.53 12.91
CA ARG A 77 -10.09 -16.00 12.32
C ARG A 77 -11.03 -15.43 13.39
N ARG A 78 -11.15 -16.11 14.54
CA ARG A 78 -11.95 -15.62 15.67
C ARG A 78 -11.40 -14.31 16.23
N SER A 79 -10.08 -14.19 16.38
CA SER A 79 -9.46 -12.96 16.88
C SER A 79 -9.70 -11.79 15.90
N VAL A 80 -9.63 -12.05 14.60
CA VAL A 80 -9.96 -11.05 13.57
C VAL A 80 -11.45 -10.67 13.66
N ALA A 81 -12.36 -11.65 13.68
CA ALA A 81 -13.80 -11.36 13.79
C ALA A 81 -14.10 -10.51 15.04
N GLN A 82 -13.55 -10.87 16.20
CA GLN A 82 -13.72 -10.11 17.45
C GLN A 82 -13.22 -8.65 17.35
N ARG A 83 -12.11 -8.41 16.62
CA ARG A 83 -11.63 -7.06 16.37
C ARG A 83 -12.66 -6.20 15.64
N TYR A 84 -13.29 -6.75 14.59
CA TYR A 84 -14.31 -6.03 13.81
C TYR A 84 -15.65 -5.94 14.54
N GLN A 85 -16.02 -6.95 15.31
CA GLN A 85 -17.18 -6.89 16.21
C GLN A 85 -17.03 -5.78 17.27
N ALA A 86 -15.82 -5.55 17.77
CA ALA A 86 -15.55 -4.44 18.69
C ALA A 86 -15.71 -3.05 18.03
N LEU A 87 -15.69 -2.96 16.71
CA LEU A 87 -16.03 -1.77 15.93
C LEU A 87 -17.54 -1.67 15.62
N GLY A 88 -18.35 -2.60 16.13
CA GLY A 88 -19.80 -2.64 15.91
C GLY A 88 -20.24 -3.32 14.61
N LEU A 89 -19.32 -4.03 13.93
CA LEU A 89 -19.61 -4.73 12.68
C LEU A 89 -20.16 -6.14 12.94
N ASP A 90 -21.13 -6.55 12.13
CA ASP A 90 -21.65 -7.91 12.10
C ASP A 90 -20.73 -8.81 11.28
N VAL A 91 -19.81 -9.48 11.96
CA VAL A 91 -18.78 -10.33 11.36
C VAL A 91 -18.75 -11.67 12.07
N ASP A 92 -18.93 -12.73 11.31
CA ASP A 92 -18.70 -14.09 11.75
C ASP A 92 -17.29 -14.58 11.41
N VAL A 93 -16.87 -15.68 12.03
CA VAL A 93 -15.59 -16.34 11.75
C VAL A 93 -15.49 -16.77 10.28
N ASP A 94 -16.61 -17.12 9.67
CA ASP A 94 -16.68 -17.56 8.27
C ASP A 94 -16.60 -16.41 7.26
N ASP A 95 -16.66 -15.16 7.71
CA ASP A 95 -16.42 -13.97 6.91
C ASP A 95 -14.94 -13.61 6.79
N VAL A 96 -14.06 -14.35 7.47
CA VAL A 96 -12.62 -14.06 7.56
C VAL A 96 -11.81 -15.03 6.73
N PHE A 97 -10.95 -14.48 5.87
CA PHE A 97 -9.94 -15.22 5.11
C PHE A 97 -8.55 -14.74 5.52
N LEU A 98 -7.68 -15.68 5.89
CA LEU A 98 -6.27 -15.39 6.17
C LEU A 98 -5.42 -15.63 4.92
N GLY A 99 -4.39 -14.81 4.71
CA GLY A 99 -3.53 -14.91 3.53
C GLY A 99 -2.05 -14.70 3.85
N ASN A 100 -1.20 -15.05 2.89
CA ASN A 100 0.25 -14.80 2.92
C ASN A 100 0.54 -13.30 2.73
N GLY A 101 0.05 -12.49 3.65
CA GLY A 101 -0.03 -11.03 3.57
C GLY A 101 -1.23 -10.57 2.75
N VAL A 102 -1.50 -9.27 2.83
CA VAL A 102 -2.59 -8.60 2.08
C VAL A 102 -2.43 -8.80 0.57
N SER A 103 -1.21 -8.85 0.05
CA SER A 103 -0.96 -8.97 -1.39
C SER A 103 -1.56 -10.24 -2.02
N GLU A 104 -1.53 -11.38 -1.32
CA GLU A 104 -2.18 -12.60 -1.79
C GLU A 104 -3.70 -12.43 -1.82
N LEU A 105 -4.26 -11.87 -0.76
CA LEU A 105 -5.70 -11.68 -0.61
C LEU A 105 -6.26 -10.70 -1.65
N VAL A 106 -5.53 -9.62 -1.96
CA VAL A 106 -5.86 -8.69 -3.05
C VAL A 106 -5.87 -9.42 -4.39
N SER A 107 -4.85 -10.24 -4.68
CA SER A 107 -4.80 -11.02 -5.91
C SER A 107 -5.97 -12.00 -6.03
N MET A 108 -6.33 -12.68 -4.96
CA MET A 108 -7.46 -13.61 -4.93
C MET A 108 -8.79 -12.87 -5.09
N ALA A 109 -8.98 -11.75 -4.38
CA ALA A 109 -10.22 -10.98 -4.43
C ALA A 109 -10.50 -10.40 -5.82
N VAL A 110 -9.47 -9.87 -6.48
CA VAL A 110 -9.59 -9.35 -7.85
C VAL A 110 -9.81 -10.49 -8.84
N GLN A 111 -9.06 -11.59 -8.73
CA GLN A 111 -9.23 -12.77 -9.60
C GLN A 111 -10.64 -13.38 -9.52
N ALA A 112 -11.26 -13.37 -8.33
CA ALA A 112 -12.60 -13.89 -8.14
C ALA A 112 -13.71 -13.01 -8.72
N LEU A 113 -13.43 -11.73 -9.00
CA LEU A 113 -14.41 -10.74 -9.43
C LEU A 113 -14.33 -10.39 -10.90
N ILE A 114 -13.13 -10.32 -11.47
CA ILE A 114 -12.85 -9.62 -12.73
C ILE A 114 -12.78 -10.60 -13.90
N GLU A 115 -13.50 -10.26 -14.96
CA GLU A 115 -13.42 -10.84 -16.27
C GLU A 115 -12.72 -9.88 -17.27
N ASP A 116 -12.41 -10.38 -18.47
CA ASP A 116 -11.74 -9.58 -19.51
C ASP A 116 -12.55 -8.32 -19.87
N GLY A 117 -11.93 -7.17 -19.66
CA GLY A 117 -12.50 -5.85 -19.93
C GLY A 117 -13.38 -5.25 -18.85
N ASP A 118 -13.56 -5.92 -17.72
CA ASP A 118 -14.14 -5.30 -16.53
C ASP A 118 -13.22 -4.23 -15.96
N GLU A 119 -13.78 -3.27 -15.24
CA GLU A 119 -13.05 -2.12 -14.71
C GLU A 119 -13.07 -2.09 -13.19
N ILE A 120 -11.94 -1.69 -12.59
CA ILE A 120 -11.84 -1.35 -11.17
C ILE A 120 -11.40 0.11 -11.06
N LEU A 121 -12.12 0.91 -10.27
CA LEU A 121 -11.70 2.26 -9.89
C LEU A 121 -10.62 2.16 -8.81
N ILE A 122 -9.46 2.76 -9.08
CA ILE A 122 -8.27 2.72 -8.21
C ILE A 122 -7.78 4.15 -8.00
N PRO A 123 -7.31 4.56 -6.81
CA PRO A 123 -6.79 5.92 -6.62
C PRO A 123 -5.55 6.18 -7.47
N ALA A 124 -5.31 7.44 -7.83
CA ALA A 124 -4.02 7.92 -8.30
C ALA A 124 -3.61 9.14 -7.46
N PRO A 125 -2.47 9.04 -6.73
CA PRO A 125 -1.53 7.90 -6.73
C PRO A 125 -2.04 6.71 -5.89
N ASP A 126 -1.58 5.49 -6.26
CA ASP A 126 -1.95 4.23 -5.61
C ASP A 126 -0.75 3.37 -5.21
N PHE A 127 -1.00 2.35 -4.41
CA PHE A 127 -0.05 1.24 -4.27
C PHE A 127 -0.18 0.33 -5.51
N PRO A 128 0.86 0.24 -6.37
CA PRO A 128 0.75 -0.32 -7.73
C PRO A 128 0.34 -1.79 -7.80
N LEU A 129 0.25 -2.48 -6.68
CA LEU A 129 -0.27 -3.85 -6.64
C LEU A 129 -1.71 -3.93 -7.15
N TRP A 130 -2.57 -2.96 -6.80
CA TRP A 130 -3.97 -2.95 -7.21
C TRP A 130 -4.12 -2.88 -8.73
N THR A 131 -3.36 -1.98 -9.35
CA THR A 131 -3.29 -1.86 -10.82
C THR A 131 -2.73 -3.13 -11.45
N ALA A 132 -1.62 -3.66 -10.92
CA ALA A 132 -0.97 -4.85 -11.45
C ALA A 132 -1.88 -6.09 -11.41
N VAL A 133 -2.55 -6.36 -10.29
CA VAL A 133 -3.43 -7.53 -10.18
C VAL A 133 -4.69 -7.40 -11.04
N THR A 134 -5.23 -6.18 -11.20
CA THR A 134 -6.36 -5.91 -12.09
C THR A 134 -5.98 -6.23 -13.54
N THR A 135 -4.84 -5.74 -13.99
CA THR A 135 -4.30 -6.02 -15.36
C THR A 135 -4.05 -7.51 -15.55
N LEU A 136 -3.44 -8.20 -14.59
CA LEU A 136 -3.15 -9.64 -14.69
C LEU A 136 -4.42 -10.49 -14.70
N ALA A 137 -5.49 -10.04 -14.04
CA ALA A 137 -6.80 -10.70 -14.08
C ALA A 137 -7.54 -10.48 -15.43
N GLY A 138 -7.06 -9.61 -16.31
CA GLY A 138 -7.70 -9.26 -17.59
C GLY A 138 -8.57 -8.01 -17.52
N GLY A 139 -8.67 -7.38 -16.36
CA GLY A 139 -9.41 -6.16 -16.14
C GLY A 139 -8.61 -4.91 -16.50
N LYS A 140 -9.29 -3.77 -16.44
CA LYS A 140 -8.74 -2.44 -16.66
C LYS A 140 -8.74 -1.64 -15.37
N ALA A 141 -7.58 -1.19 -14.94
CA ALA A 141 -7.44 -0.21 -13.87
C ALA A 141 -7.86 1.17 -14.39
N VAL A 142 -8.86 1.77 -13.75
CA VAL A 142 -9.34 3.12 -14.06
C VAL A 142 -9.00 4.01 -12.87
N HIS A 143 -8.01 4.90 -13.05
CA HIS A 143 -7.50 5.70 -11.94
C HIS A 143 -8.35 6.95 -11.73
N TYR A 144 -8.83 7.15 -10.50
CA TYR A 144 -9.45 8.39 -10.06
C TYR A 144 -8.42 9.30 -9.36
N LEU A 145 -8.61 10.60 -9.50
CA LEU A 145 -7.69 11.59 -8.94
C LEU A 145 -7.82 11.67 -7.42
N CYS A 146 -6.68 11.61 -6.72
CA CYS A 146 -6.55 12.14 -5.37
C CYS A 146 -5.87 13.51 -5.50
N ASP A 147 -6.57 14.58 -5.10
CA ASP A 147 -6.13 15.96 -5.35
C ASP A 147 -5.11 16.41 -4.28
N GLU A 148 -3.89 16.72 -4.70
CA GLU A 148 -2.85 17.27 -3.83
C GLU A 148 -3.29 18.57 -3.14
N GLN A 149 -4.04 19.42 -3.85
CA GLN A 149 -4.51 20.71 -3.32
C GLN A 149 -5.62 20.54 -2.27
N ALA A 150 -6.23 19.36 -2.21
CA ALA A 150 -7.23 18.95 -1.24
C ALA A 150 -6.68 17.88 -0.29
N ASP A 151 -5.45 18.02 0.19
CA ASP A 151 -4.80 17.07 1.12
C ASP A 151 -4.74 15.62 0.60
N TRP A 152 -4.66 15.42 -0.70
CA TRP A 152 -4.69 14.12 -1.37
C TRP A 152 -6.01 13.34 -1.21
N TYR A 153 -7.11 14.05 -0.97
CA TYR A 153 -8.40 13.37 -0.90
C TYR A 153 -8.92 13.04 -2.30
N PRO A 154 -9.63 11.89 -2.43
CA PRO A 154 -10.31 11.52 -3.67
C PRO A 154 -11.26 12.59 -4.18
N ASP A 155 -11.13 12.92 -5.46
CA ASP A 155 -12.07 13.81 -6.17
C ASP A 155 -13.32 13.01 -6.56
N LEU A 156 -14.42 13.24 -5.85
CA LEU A 156 -15.69 12.52 -6.06
C LEU A 156 -16.32 12.82 -7.43
N ALA A 157 -16.08 14.00 -8.00
CA ALA A 157 -16.58 14.37 -9.32
C ALA A 157 -15.80 13.63 -10.42
N ASP A 158 -14.48 13.58 -10.29
CA ASP A 158 -13.62 12.80 -11.18
C ASP A 158 -13.98 11.30 -11.11
N MET A 159 -14.16 10.75 -9.90
CA MET A 159 -14.62 9.37 -9.71
C MET A 159 -15.92 9.10 -10.43
N ALA A 160 -16.95 9.93 -10.21
CA ALA A 160 -18.26 9.76 -10.84
C ALA A 160 -18.18 9.79 -12.36
N SER A 161 -17.31 10.63 -12.93
CA SER A 161 -17.12 10.74 -14.39
C SER A 161 -16.50 9.51 -15.03
N LYS A 162 -15.82 8.66 -14.24
CA LYS A 162 -15.06 7.49 -14.69
C LYS A 162 -15.80 6.16 -14.50
N ILE A 163 -16.94 6.17 -13.82
CA ILE A 163 -17.76 4.97 -13.65
C ILE A 163 -18.49 4.64 -14.96
N THR A 164 -18.39 3.39 -15.38
CA THR A 164 -19.07 2.84 -16.56
C THR A 164 -19.86 1.59 -16.20
N ASP A 165 -20.63 1.04 -17.13
CA ASP A 165 -21.35 -0.24 -16.96
C ASP A 165 -20.39 -1.43 -16.77
N ARG A 166 -19.11 -1.27 -17.05
CA ARG A 166 -18.06 -2.28 -16.83
C ARG A 166 -17.40 -2.18 -15.46
N THR A 167 -17.62 -1.10 -14.72
CA THR A 167 -17.04 -0.91 -13.40
C THR A 167 -17.65 -1.88 -12.42
N LYS A 168 -16.83 -2.73 -11.78
CA LYS A 168 -17.26 -3.75 -10.81
C LYS A 168 -16.95 -3.38 -9.38
N ALA A 169 -15.86 -2.68 -9.14
CA ALA A 169 -15.43 -2.35 -7.80
C ALA A 169 -14.73 -0.99 -7.73
N VAL A 170 -14.66 -0.47 -6.51
CA VAL A 170 -13.83 0.69 -6.15
C VAL A 170 -12.85 0.30 -5.06
N VAL A 171 -11.60 0.70 -5.20
CA VAL A 171 -10.54 0.53 -4.21
C VAL A 171 -10.39 1.80 -3.40
N ILE A 172 -10.37 1.68 -2.08
CA ILE A 172 -10.06 2.73 -1.12
C ILE A 172 -8.78 2.32 -0.39
N ILE A 173 -7.72 3.12 -0.45
CA ILE A 173 -6.48 2.88 0.29
C ILE A 173 -6.38 3.96 1.37
N ASN A 174 -6.70 3.60 2.62
CA ASN A 174 -6.79 4.58 3.71
C ASN A 174 -6.30 4.00 5.06
N PRO A 175 -5.23 4.57 5.66
CA PRO A 175 -4.34 5.64 5.16
C PRO A 175 -3.63 5.28 3.86
N ASN A 176 -3.40 6.30 3.02
CA ASN A 176 -2.92 6.10 1.65
C ASN A 176 -1.40 5.87 1.57
N ASN A 177 -1.01 4.96 0.72
CA ASN A 177 0.34 4.80 0.20
C ASN A 177 0.30 5.18 -1.29
N PRO A 178 0.99 6.25 -1.73
CA PRO A 178 2.23 6.81 -1.16
C PRO A 178 2.06 8.11 -0.35
N THR A 179 0.89 8.73 -0.26
CA THR A 179 0.74 10.13 0.17
C THR A 179 0.75 10.32 1.69
N GLY A 180 0.38 9.27 2.44
CA GLY A 180 0.13 9.37 3.88
C GLY A 180 -1.18 10.10 4.23
N ALA A 181 -2.05 10.34 3.27
CA ALA A 181 -3.37 10.92 3.51
C ALA A 181 -4.24 9.98 4.36
N VAL A 182 -5.04 10.59 5.24
CA VAL A 182 -6.11 9.90 5.98
C VAL A 182 -7.41 10.58 5.59
N TYR A 183 -8.29 9.84 4.94
CA TYR A 183 -9.51 10.40 4.39
C TYR A 183 -10.52 10.71 5.49
N PRO A 184 -11.10 11.91 5.52
CA PRO A 184 -12.17 12.24 6.44
C PRO A 184 -13.44 11.43 6.13
N LYS A 185 -14.31 11.32 7.13
CA LYS A 185 -15.53 10.53 7.06
C LYS A 185 -16.39 10.90 5.83
N GLU A 186 -16.53 12.18 5.56
CA GLU A 186 -17.37 12.72 4.48
C GLU A 186 -16.90 12.29 3.10
N ILE A 187 -15.58 12.18 2.91
CA ILE A 187 -15.01 11.71 1.64
C ILE A 187 -15.28 10.21 1.48
N ILE A 188 -15.07 9.42 2.53
CA ILE A 188 -15.37 7.97 2.48
C ILE A 188 -16.86 7.75 2.21
N GLU A 189 -17.76 8.46 2.91
CA GLU A 189 -19.21 8.41 2.69
C GLU A 189 -19.56 8.77 1.23
N GLY A 190 -18.91 9.79 0.65
CA GLY A 190 -19.10 10.17 -0.75
C GLY A 190 -18.71 9.05 -1.73
N ILE A 191 -17.59 8.36 -1.47
CA ILE A 191 -17.18 7.19 -2.27
C ILE A 191 -18.19 6.04 -2.13
N LEU A 192 -18.64 5.77 -0.90
CA LEU A 192 -19.62 4.73 -0.62
C LEU A 192 -20.98 5.05 -1.26
N ASP A 193 -21.38 6.31 -1.35
CA ASP A 193 -22.58 6.73 -2.07
C ASP A 193 -22.47 6.52 -3.58
N LEU A 194 -21.28 6.72 -4.16
CA LEU A 194 -21.02 6.36 -5.55
C LEU A 194 -21.13 4.84 -5.73
N ALA A 195 -20.50 4.06 -4.86
CA ALA A 195 -20.57 2.60 -4.91
C ALA A 195 -22.01 2.09 -4.81
N ARG A 196 -22.81 2.69 -3.91
CA ARG A 196 -24.23 2.33 -3.72
C ARG A 196 -25.07 2.62 -4.95
N ARG A 197 -24.91 3.79 -5.55
CA ARG A 197 -25.67 4.20 -6.75
C ARG A 197 -25.36 3.35 -7.98
N HIS A 198 -24.15 2.84 -8.08
CA HIS A 198 -23.68 2.09 -9.24
C HIS A 198 -23.54 0.57 -8.98
N GLY A 199 -23.90 0.11 -7.78
CA GLY A 199 -23.84 -1.32 -7.44
C GLY A 199 -22.40 -1.88 -7.40
N LEU A 200 -21.42 -1.08 -6.98
CA LEU A 200 -20.01 -1.46 -6.94
C LEU A 200 -19.68 -2.19 -5.64
N MET A 201 -18.82 -3.19 -5.74
CA MET A 201 -18.15 -3.78 -4.58
C MET A 201 -17.07 -2.82 -4.06
N VAL A 202 -16.85 -2.78 -2.75
CA VAL A 202 -15.83 -1.92 -2.14
C VAL A 202 -14.66 -2.77 -1.65
N PHE A 203 -13.46 -2.45 -2.11
CA PHE A 203 -12.20 -3.00 -1.63
C PHE A 203 -11.49 -1.94 -0.77
N ALA A 204 -11.47 -2.15 0.55
CA ALA A 204 -10.88 -1.24 1.52
C ALA A 204 -9.53 -1.77 2.01
N ASP A 205 -8.43 -1.20 1.51
CA ASP A 205 -7.07 -1.47 1.99
C ASP A 205 -6.79 -0.60 3.21
N GLU A 206 -6.92 -1.20 4.39
CA GLU A 206 -6.78 -0.54 5.69
C GLU A 206 -5.51 -1.01 6.43
N ILE A 207 -4.45 -1.42 5.70
CA ILE A 207 -3.21 -1.96 6.28
C ILE A 207 -2.49 -0.98 7.23
N TYR A 208 -2.78 0.32 7.13
CA TYR A 208 -2.20 1.38 7.95
C TYR A 208 -3.19 1.94 8.99
N ASP A 209 -4.31 1.31 9.25
CA ASP A 209 -5.44 1.81 10.07
C ASP A 209 -5.06 2.34 11.46
N GLN A 210 -3.95 1.86 12.05
CA GLN A 210 -3.45 2.29 13.34
C GLN A 210 -2.19 3.16 13.28
N ILE A 211 -1.69 3.46 12.09
CA ILE A 211 -0.54 4.35 11.91
C ILE A 211 -1.08 5.72 11.55
N LEU A 212 -1.47 6.46 12.57
CA LEU A 212 -2.13 7.75 12.48
C LEU A 212 -1.35 8.76 13.32
N TYR A 213 -1.24 9.97 12.83
CA TYR A 213 -0.50 11.05 13.49
C TYR A 213 -1.41 12.21 13.85
N ASP A 214 -1.00 12.96 14.87
CA ASP A 214 -1.69 14.13 15.37
C ASP A 214 -3.15 13.78 15.78
N ASP A 215 -4.13 14.48 15.22
CA ASP A 215 -5.57 14.30 15.46
C ASP A 215 -6.28 13.47 14.39
N ALA A 216 -5.54 12.82 13.50
CA ALA A 216 -6.12 12.00 12.44
C ALA A 216 -6.91 10.82 13.00
N VAL A 217 -8.10 10.60 12.44
CA VAL A 217 -8.99 9.51 12.80
C VAL A 217 -9.24 8.63 11.58
N HIS A 218 -8.98 7.33 11.72
CA HIS A 218 -9.34 6.36 10.69
C HIS A 218 -10.81 5.98 10.81
N HIS A 219 -11.52 6.06 9.70
CA HIS A 219 -12.89 5.57 9.57
C HIS A 219 -12.88 4.35 8.63
N SER A 220 -13.26 3.18 9.15
CA SER A 220 -13.38 1.99 8.32
C SER A 220 -14.55 2.12 7.36
N ALA A 221 -14.31 1.83 6.07
CA ALA A 221 -15.36 1.85 5.05
C ALA A 221 -16.50 0.88 5.38
N ALA A 222 -16.16 -0.29 5.93
CA ALA A 222 -17.13 -1.29 6.35
C ALA A 222 -18.10 -0.77 7.44
N ALA A 223 -17.60 0.06 8.38
CA ALA A 223 -18.43 0.62 9.46
C ALA A 223 -19.39 1.70 8.95
N LEU A 224 -19.07 2.35 7.83
CA LEU A 224 -19.89 3.41 7.23
C LEU A 224 -20.90 2.89 6.19
N ALA A 225 -20.77 1.63 5.76
CA ALA A 225 -21.62 1.06 4.73
C ALA A 225 -22.08 -0.38 5.05
N PRO A 226 -22.92 -0.59 6.07
CA PRO A 226 -23.43 -1.93 6.41
C PRO A 226 -24.36 -2.50 5.33
N ASP A 227 -24.78 -1.70 4.39
CA ASP A 227 -25.66 -2.02 3.25
C ASP A 227 -24.91 -2.36 1.95
N LEU A 228 -23.58 -2.21 1.92
CA LEU A 228 -22.73 -2.58 0.79
C LEU A 228 -21.87 -3.80 1.12
N VAL A 229 -21.53 -4.57 0.09
CA VAL A 229 -20.51 -5.62 0.20
C VAL A 229 -19.14 -4.94 0.24
N VAL A 230 -18.50 -4.98 1.41
CA VAL A 230 -17.17 -4.40 1.63
C VAL A 230 -16.20 -5.51 1.99
N LEU A 231 -15.08 -5.57 1.28
CA LEU A 231 -13.95 -6.41 1.60
C LEU A 231 -12.86 -5.54 2.22
N THR A 232 -12.59 -5.75 3.50
CA THR A 232 -11.56 -5.00 4.24
C THR A 232 -10.29 -5.81 4.35
N PHE A 233 -9.18 -5.26 3.88
CA PHE A 233 -7.85 -5.87 3.88
C PHE A 233 -6.98 -5.24 4.96
N CYS A 234 -6.40 -6.07 5.83
CA CYS A 234 -5.48 -5.62 6.88
C CYS A 234 -4.50 -6.75 7.24
N GLY A 235 -3.53 -6.48 8.11
CA GLY A 235 -2.56 -7.50 8.49
C GLY A 235 -1.48 -7.03 9.44
N LEU A 236 -0.51 -7.90 9.70
CA LEU A 236 0.53 -7.68 10.70
C LEU A 236 1.75 -6.89 10.17
N SER A 237 1.85 -6.69 8.85
CA SER A 237 3.08 -6.20 8.21
C SER A 237 3.53 -4.81 8.69
N LYS A 238 2.59 -3.91 8.96
CA LYS A 238 2.89 -2.50 9.23
C LYS A 238 2.71 -2.14 10.70
N THR A 239 1.50 -2.22 11.20
CA THR A 239 1.16 -1.91 12.59
C THR A 239 1.99 -2.72 13.59
N TYR A 240 2.21 -4.01 13.29
CA TYR A 240 2.96 -4.92 14.16
C TYR A 240 4.42 -5.13 13.73
N ARG A 241 4.89 -4.48 12.68
CA ARG A 241 6.29 -4.46 12.21
C ARG A 241 6.86 -5.84 11.83
N VAL A 242 6.00 -6.79 11.49
CA VAL A 242 6.39 -8.16 11.11
C VAL A 242 6.07 -8.47 9.64
N ALA A 243 6.48 -7.56 8.75
CA ALA A 243 6.23 -7.68 7.32
C ALA A 243 6.75 -9.01 6.71
N GLY A 244 7.84 -9.54 7.25
CA GLY A 244 8.44 -10.82 6.84
C GLY A 244 7.63 -12.05 7.24
N PHE A 245 6.70 -11.96 8.19
CA PHE A 245 5.83 -13.07 8.59
C PHE A 245 4.80 -13.41 7.53
N ARG A 246 4.52 -12.48 6.63
CA ARG A 246 3.52 -12.67 5.58
C ARG A 246 2.16 -13.10 6.14
N SER A 247 1.62 -12.34 7.09
CA SER A 247 0.33 -12.60 7.72
C SER A 247 -0.62 -11.43 7.52
N GLY A 248 -1.77 -11.70 6.92
CA GLY A 248 -2.82 -10.74 6.68
C GLY A 248 -4.19 -11.40 6.67
N TRP A 249 -5.22 -10.60 6.64
CA TRP A 249 -6.61 -11.04 6.57
C TRP A 249 -7.45 -10.16 5.67
N LEU A 250 -8.50 -10.77 5.16
CA LEU A 250 -9.63 -10.17 4.47
C LEU A 250 -10.87 -10.43 5.31
N VAL A 251 -11.70 -9.42 5.51
CA VAL A 251 -13.00 -9.53 6.18
C VAL A 251 -14.09 -9.07 5.23
N VAL A 252 -15.12 -9.89 5.08
CA VAL A 252 -16.30 -9.58 4.25
C VAL A 252 -17.43 -9.09 5.14
N THR A 253 -17.97 -7.92 4.82
CA THR A 253 -19.10 -7.31 5.56
C THR A 253 -20.24 -6.93 4.61
N GLY A 254 -21.40 -6.59 5.18
CA GLY A 254 -22.57 -6.16 4.44
C GLY A 254 -23.46 -7.32 3.96
N PRO A 255 -24.31 -7.11 2.93
CA PRO A 255 -25.32 -8.06 2.49
C PRO A 255 -24.71 -9.21 1.68
N LYS A 256 -24.03 -10.14 2.35
CA LYS A 256 -23.29 -11.29 1.78
C LYS A 256 -24.14 -12.17 0.85
N GLN A 257 -25.46 -12.20 1.04
CA GLN A 257 -26.37 -12.92 0.15
C GLN A 257 -26.31 -12.46 -1.30
N HIS A 258 -25.89 -11.21 -1.57
CA HIS A 258 -25.72 -10.67 -2.92
C HIS A 258 -24.34 -11.01 -3.53
N ALA A 259 -23.43 -11.53 -2.71
CA ALA A 259 -22.07 -11.90 -3.13
C ALA A 259 -21.78 -13.40 -2.98
N LYS A 260 -22.81 -14.24 -2.85
CA LYS A 260 -22.63 -15.65 -2.53
C LYS A 260 -21.76 -16.38 -3.54
N ASP A 261 -22.02 -16.24 -4.81
CA ASP A 261 -21.24 -16.86 -5.90
C ASP A 261 -19.78 -16.36 -5.91
N TYR A 262 -19.59 -15.07 -5.75
CA TYR A 262 -18.25 -14.47 -5.59
C TYR A 262 -17.49 -15.06 -4.40
N LEU A 263 -18.14 -15.23 -3.24
CA LEU A 263 -17.52 -15.79 -2.04
C LEU A 263 -17.21 -17.29 -2.19
N GLU A 264 -17.99 -18.02 -2.98
CA GLU A 264 -17.69 -19.40 -3.37
C GLU A 264 -16.42 -19.42 -4.24
N GLY A 265 -16.30 -18.52 -5.22
CA GLY A 265 -15.09 -18.34 -6.03
C GLY A 265 -13.85 -17.99 -5.20
N LEU A 266 -13.98 -17.05 -4.27
CA LEU A 266 -12.90 -16.67 -3.36
C LEU A 266 -12.48 -17.87 -2.47
N THR A 267 -13.45 -18.66 -1.98
CA THR A 267 -13.19 -19.88 -1.20
C THR A 267 -12.48 -20.93 -2.03
N MET A 268 -12.85 -21.08 -3.30
CA MET A 268 -12.17 -21.98 -4.24
C MET A 268 -10.71 -21.60 -4.43
N LEU A 269 -10.41 -20.31 -4.67
CA LEU A 269 -9.03 -19.82 -4.80
C LEU A 269 -8.22 -20.05 -3.50
N ALA A 270 -8.83 -19.82 -2.34
CA ALA A 270 -8.21 -20.11 -1.06
C ALA A 270 -7.89 -21.61 -0.92
N SER A 271 -8.78 -22.48 -1.38
CA SER A 271 -8.61 -23.94 -1.33
C SER A 271 -7.56 -24.45 -2.32
N MET A 272 -7.45 -23.83 -3.50
CA MET A 272 -6.44 -24.20 -4.51
C MET A 272 -5.01 -24.03 -3.99
N ARG A 273 -4.74 -23.02 -3.13
CA ARG A 273 -3.43 -22.83 -2.51
C ARG A 273 -3.26 -23.61 -1.20
N LEU A 274 -4.19 -24.45 -0.82
CA LEU A 274 -4.31 -25.23 0.42
C LEU A 274 -4.56 -24.36 1.66
N CYS A 275 -3.55 -23.64 2.17
CA CYS A 275 -3.69 -22.74 3.30
C CYS A 275 -2.63 -21.61 3.25
N ALA A 276 -2.83 -20.56 4.03
CA ALA A 276 -1.79 -19.59 4.30
C ALA A 276 -0.69 -20.19 5.17
N ASN A 277 0.47 -19.53 5.26
CA ASN A 277 1.60 -19.92 6.10
C ASN A 277 1.14 -20.20 7.55
N ALA A 278 1.11 -21.47 7.94
CA ALA A 278 0.57 -21.88 9.22
C ALA A 278 1.28 -21.25 10.44
N PRO A 279 2.63 -21.21 10.53
CA PRO A 279 3.32 -20.52 11.62
C PRO A 279 2.88 -19.08 11.82
N ALA A 280 2.75 -18.32 10.72
CA ALA A 280 2.42 -16.90 10.79
C ALA A 280 0.97 -16.63 11.22
N GLN A 281 0.05 -17.58 11.00
CA GLN A 281 -1.34 -17.44 11.43
C GLN A 281 -1.48 -17.40 12.96
N TYR A 282 -0.62 -18.13 13.68
CA TYR A 282 -0.63 -18.13 15.15
C TYR A 282 -0.24 -16.77 15.74
N ALA A 283 0.57 -15.99 15.04
CA ALA A 283 0.94 -14.63 15.46
C ALA A 283 -0.24 -13.66 15.54
N ILE A 284 -1.33 -13.91 14.80
CA ILE A 284 -2.48 -13.00 14.72
C ILE A 284 -3.17 -12.82 16.07
N GLN A 285 -3.37 -13.92 16.81
CA GLN A 285 -4.06 -13.86 18.10
C GLN A 285 -3.27 -13.04 19.12
N ALA A 286 -1.96 -13.27 19.23
CA ALA A 286 -1.09 -12.51 20.12
C ALA A 286 -1.02 -11.02 19.70
N ALA A 287 -0.96 -10.74 18.39
CA ALA A 287 -0.93 -9.39 17.88
C ALA A 287 -2.21 -8.62 18.21
N LEU A 288 -3.38 -9.19 17.96
CA LEU A 288 -4.65 -8.50 18.17
C LEU A 288 -5.06 -8.41 19.65
N GLY A 289 -4.73 -9.43 20.46
CA GLY A 289 -5.05 -9.47 21.89
C GLY A 289 -3.99 -8.87 22.80
N GLY A 290 -2.77 -8.63 22.30
CA GLY A 290 -1.64 -8.15 23.06
C GLY A 290 -1.55 -6.62 23.15
N ARG A 291 -0.40 -6.13 23.68
CA ARG A 291 -0.09 -4.71 23.78
C ARG A 291 0.00 -4.07 22.39
N GLN A 292 -0.70 -2.98 22.19
CA GLN A 292 -0.68 -2.21 20.95
C GLN A 292 0.46 -1.16 20.96
N SER A 293 1.71 -1.63 20.91
CA SER A 293 2.92 -0.78 21.02
C SER A 293 3.05 0.26 19.90
N ILE A 294 2.30 0.11 18.80
CA ILE A 294 2.25 1.12 17.73
C ILE A 294 1.77 2.48 18.26
N ARG A 295 0.87 2.50 19.24
CA ARG A 295 0.32 3.73 19.82
C ARG A 295 1.40 4.64 20.40
N GLU A 296 2.43 4.05 21.00
CA GLU A 296 3.55 4.80 21.55
C GLU A 296 4.46 5.37 20.45
N LEU A 297 4.58 4.67 19.35
CA LEU A 297 5.42 5.09 18.22
C LEU A 297 4.81 6.25 17.44
N VAL A 298 3.47 6.30 17.33
CA VAL A 298 2.75 7.33 16.57
C VAL A 298 2.31 8.52 17.40
N ALA A 299 2.31 8.40 18.75
CA ALA A 299 1.96 9.48 19.67
C ALA A 299 2.97 10.63 19.57
N PRO A 300 2.60 11.87 19.93
CA PRO A 300 3.54 12.97 20.06
C PRO A 300 4.76 12.60 20.92
N GLY A 301 5.98 12.80 20.39
CA GLY A 301 7.24 12.36 20.99
C GLY A 301 7.61 10.90 20.71
N GLY A 302 6.73 10.12 20.08
CA GLY A 302 7.05 8.78 19.61
C GLY A 302 7.90 8.80 18.34
N ARG A 303 8.67 7.75 18.14
CA ARG A 303 9.69 7.66 17.08
C ARG A 303 9.11 7.89 15.67
N LEU A 304 7.98 7.26 15.33
CA LEU A 304 7.35 7.44 14.01
C LEU A 304 6.79 8.85 13.83
N HIS A 305 6.22 9.43 14.89
CA HIS A 305 5.71 10.80 14.86
C HIS A 305 6.83 11.81 14.60
N GLU A 306 7.95 11.68 15.31
CA GLU A 306 9.13 12.55 15.15
C GLU A 306 9.72 12.43 13.73
N GLN A 307 9.98 11.21 13.28
CA GLN A 307 10.55 10.95 11.95
C GLN A 307 9.67 11.49 10.81
N ARG A 308 8.35 11.30 10.90
CA ARG A 308 7.41 11.87 9.92
C ARG A 308 7.44 13.40 9.94
N THR A 309 7.52 14.01 11.12
CA THR A 309 7.52 15.46 11.27
C THR A 309 8.80 16.06 10.70
N VAL A 310 9.96 15.52 11.06
CA VAL A 310 11.25 15.96 10.51
C VAL A 310 11.29 15.79 8.98
N ALA A 311 10.84 14.65 8.46
CA ALA A 311 10.82 14.44 7.02
C ALA A 311 9.96 15.49 6.30
N TRP A 312 8.76 15.77 6.80
CA TRP A 312 7.86 16.76 6.23
C TRP A 312 8.43 18.18 6.31
N GLU A 313 8.97 18.59 7.45
CA GLU A 313 9.56 19.92 7.64
C GLU A 313 10.76 20.11 6.71
N LYS A 314 11.71 19.17 6.70
CA LYS A 314 12.93 19.26 5.90
C LYS A 314 12.67 19.21 4.39
N LEU A 315 11.67 18.48 3.93
CA LEU A 315 11.27 18.50 2.53
C LEU A 315 10.75 19.87 2.11
N ASN A 316 9.95 20.52 2.94
CA ASN A 316 9.41 21.86 2.66
C ASN A 316 10.46 22.99 2.82
N GLU A 317 11.61 22.74 3.44
CA GLU A 317 12.74 23.68 3.47
C GLU A 317 13.53 23.72 2.13
N ILE A 318 13.35 22.71 1.24
CA ILE A 318 14.05 22.66 -0.04
C ILE A 318 13.38 23.62 -1.03
N PRO A 319 14.10 24.60 -1.61
CA PRO A 319 13.53 25.50 -2.60
C PRO A 319 12.97 24.74 -3.80
N GLY A 320 11.69 24.97 -4.12
CA GLY A 320 10.99 24.30 -5.21
C GLY A 320 10.54 22.86 -4.90
N VAL A 321 10.51 22.47 -3.63
CA VAL A 321 9.87 21.24 -3.18
C VAL A 321 8.75 21.60 -2.21
N SER A 322 7.61 20.93 -2.34
CA SER A 322 6.49 21.02 -1.40
C SER A 322 5.99 19.62 -1.04
N CYS A 323 5.51 19.46 0.16
CA CYS A 323 4.98 18.19 0.63
C CYS A 323 3.77 18.44 1.52
N VAL A 324 2.65 17.83 1.19
CA VAL A 324 1.48 17.79 2.08
C VAL A 324 1.85 16.96 3.31
N LYS A 325 1.46 17.43 4.50
CA LYS A 325 1.80 16.76 5.76
C LYS A 325 1.14 15.37 5.83
N PRO A 326 1.91 14.28 5.90
CA PRO A 326 1.33 12.95 6.04
C PRO A 326 0.58 12.84 7.38
N LYS A 327 -0.68 12.41 7.34
CA LYS A 327 -1.53 12.19 8.51
C LYS A 327 -1.53 10.74 8.97
N GLY A 328 -1.00 9.83 8.14
CA GLY A 328 -0.89 8.40 8.46
C GLY A 328 0.19 7.71 7.64
N ALA A 329 0.23 6.37 7.74
CA ALA A 329 1.18 5.49 7.07
C ALA A 329 2.66 5.80 7.40
N LEU A 330 3.58 5.49 6.48
CA LEU A 330 5.04 5.50 6.71
C LEU A 330 5.79 6.27 5.62
N TYR A 331 5.10 7.16 4.89
CA TYR A 331 5.57 7.75 3.65
C TYR A 331 5.34 9.25 3.61
N ALA A 332 6.19 9.95 2.84
CA ALA A 332 5.95 11.28 2.34
C ALA A 332 6.05 11.28 0.81
N PHE A 333 5.22 12.10 0.15
CA PHE A 333 5.11 12.18 -1.30
C PHE A 333 5.29 13.61 -1.79
N PRO A 334 6.55 14.13 -1.73
CA PRO A 334 6.85 15.51 -2.08
C PRO A 334 6.73 15.74 -3.58
N ARG A 335 6.30 16.96 -3.92
CA ARG A 335 6.27 17.50 -5.25
C ARG A 335 7.50 18.34 -5.53
N ILE A 336 8.03 18.21 -6.74
CA ILE A 336 9.09 19.05 -7.30
C ILE A 336 8.45 20.08 -8.25
N ASP A 337 8.55 21.38 -7.94
CA ASP A 337 8.00 22.41 -8.81
C ASP A 337 8.72 22.44 -10.17
N PRO A 338 8.03 22.17 -11.29
CA PRO A 338 8.65 22.14 -12.62
C PRO A 338 9.15 23.51 -13.09
N LYS A 339 8.73 24.60 -12.43
CA LYS A 339 9.23 25.96 -12.70
C LYS A 339 10.58 26.21 -12.09
N VAL A 340 10.93 25.51 -11.01
CA VAL A 340 12.20 25.62 -10.29
C VAL A 340 13.18 24.53 -10.75
N HIS A 341 12.69 23.30 -10.81
CA HIS A 341 13.49 22.14 -11.20
C HIS A 341 12.88 21.48 -12.42
N ARG A 342 13.63 21.40 -13.50
CA ARG A 342 13.14 20.79 -14.73
C ARG A 342 13.37 19.28 -14.69
N ILE A 343 12.39 18.54 -14.17
CA ILE A 343 12.32 17.09 -14.22
C ILE A 343 11.38 16.71 -15.38
N LEU A 344 11.89 15.98 -16.35
CA LEU A 344 11.16 15.48 -17.53
C LEU A 344 10.87 13.99 -17.45
N ASP A 345 11.67 13.28 -16.64
CA ASP A 345 11.65 11.86 -16.41
C ASP A 345 12.04 11.60 -14.96
N ASP A 346 11.08 11.20 -14.15
CA ASP A 346 11.29 10.99 -12.71
C ASP A 346 11.99 9.66 -12.41
N GLU A 347 11.93 8.66 -13.30
CA GLU A 347 12.73 7.45 -13.18
C GLU A 347 14.21 7.76 -13.35
N ARG A 348 14.55 8.58 -14.35
CA ARG A 348 15.91 9.07 -14.54
C ARG A 348 16.37 9.93 -13.38
N PHE A 349 15.50 10.77 -12.82
CA PHE A 349 15.82 11.58 -11.63
C PHE A 349 16.19 10.69 -10.44
N VAL A 350 15.37 9.67 -10.10
CA VAL A 350 15.67 8.80 -8.95
C VAL A 350 16.92 7.94 -9.18
N LEU A 351 17.18 7.54 -10.42
CA LEU A 351 18.41 6.83 -10.77
C LEU A 351 19.67 7.72 -10.60
N ASP A 352 19.63 8.94 -11.10
CA ASP A 352 20.75 9.87 -10.97
C ASP A 352 21.00 10.27 -9.50
N LEU A 353 19.93 10.44 -8.70
CA LEU A 353 20.02 10.64 -7.26
C LEU A 353 20.69 9.45 -6.57
N LEU A 354 20.31 8.23 -6.91
CA LEU A 354 20.92 7.01 -6.38
C LEU A 354 22.40 6.94 -6.73
N LEU A 355 22.77 7.18 -7.98
CA LEU A 355 24.15 7.06 -8.45
C LEU A 355 25.06 8.12 -7.83
N GLN A 356 24.58 9.35 -7.63
CA GLN A 356 25.38 10.46 -7.08
C GLN A 356 25.37 10.46 -5.55
N GLU A 357 24.18 10.39 -4.95
CA GLU A 357 23.99 10.58 -3.51
C GLU A 357 23.84 9.26 -2.73
N LYS A 358 23.78 8.09 -3.40
CA LYS A 358 23.53 6.79 -2.74
C LYS A 358 22.25 6.77 -1.90
N ILE A 359 21.23 7.50 -2.35
CA ILE A 359 19.90 7.55 -1.76
C ILE A 359 18.90 6.97 -2.76
N GLN A 360 18.20 5.91 -2.37
CA GLN A 360 17.20 5.27 -3.20
C GLN A 360 15.80 5.71 -2.75
N VAL A 361 15.10 6.45 -3.60
CA VAL A 361 13.70 6.82 -3.48
C VAL A 361 12.87 6.13 -4.58
N VAL A 362 11.57 6.38 -4.66
CA VAL A 362 10.71 5.84 -5.73
C VAL A 362 10.08 7.00 -6.49
N GLN A 363 10.13 6.95 -7.81
CA GLN A 363 9.49 7.92 -8.69
C GLN A 363 7.98 7.94 -8.53
N GLY A 364 7.37 9.11 -8.70
CA GLY A 364 5.93 9.30 -8.58
C GLY A 364 5.12 8.53 -9.61
N THR A 365 5.62 8.48 -10.86
CA THR A 365 4.98 7.69 -11.94
C THR A 365 4.90 6.20 -11.64
N GLY A 366 5.77 5.66 -10.77
CA GLY A 366 5.70 4.29 -10.26
C GLY A 366 4.49 4.02 -9.34
N PHE A 367 3.75 5.05 -8.95
CA PHE A 367 2.48 4.98 -8.20
C PHE A 367 1.27 5.38 -9.07
N ASN A 368 1.39 5.24 -10.38
CA ASN A 368 0.39 5.65 -11.37
C ASN A 368 0.03 7.15 -11.31
N TRP A 369 0.92 7.98 -10.74
CA TRP A 369 0.80 9.42 -10.82
C TRP A 369 1.12 9.90 -12.25
N PRO A 370 0.30 10.77 -12.87
CA PRO A 370 0.41 11.03 -14.30
C PRO A 370 1.56 11.94 -14.71
N THR A 371 2.17 12.67 -13.74
CA THR A 371 3.22 13.65 -14.02
C THR A 371 4.53 13.31 -13.33
N PRO A 372 5.71 13.56 -13.96
CA PRO A 372 7.02 13.22 -13.39
C PRO A 372 7.52 14.26 -12.39
N ASP A 373 6.64 14.75 -11.52
CA ASP A 373 6.90 15.86 -10.61
C ASP A 373 6.84 15.46 -9.12
N HIS A 374 6.72 14.17 -8.83
CA HIS A 374 6.69 13.64 -7.46
C HIS A 374 7.69 12.52 -7.25
N PHE A 375 8.02 12.26 -6.00
CA PHE A 375 8.71 11.06 -5.58
C PHE A 375 8.26 10.64 -4.18
N ARG A 376 8.39 9.35 -3.86
CA ARG A 376 8.06 8.85 -2.51
C ARG A 376 9.32 8.57 -1.71
N ILE A 377 9.33 9.01 -0.45
CA ILE A 377 10.31 8.60 0.55
C ILE A 377 9.65 7.91 1.75
N LEU A 378 10.44 7.07 2.43
CA LEU A 378 10.06 6.52 3.73
C LEU A 378 10.36 7.50 4.85
N THR A 379 9.54 7.45 5.90
CA THR A 379 9.77 8.17 7.16
C THR A 379 10.27 7.24 8.29
N LEU A 380 10.96 6.16 7.93
CA LEU A 380 11.40 5.11 8.86
C LEU A 380 12.82 5.26 9.41
N PRO A 381 13.78 5.90 8.74
CA PRO A 381 15.10 6.19 9.32
C PRO A 381 14.98 7.10 10.55
N HIS A 382 16.01 7.09 11.41
CA HIS A 382 16.07 8.04 12.51
C HIS A 382 16.00 9.50 12.02
N ALA A 383 15.52 10.41 12.86
CA ALA A 383 15.29 11.80 12.48
C ALA A 383 16.56 12.48 11.92
N ASP A 384 17.71 12.25 12.54
CA ASP A 384 19.02 12.81 12.10
C ASP A 384 19.44 12.26 10.72
N ASP A 385 19.18 10.97 10.46
CA ASP A 385 19.46 10.34 9.17
C ASP A 385 18.54 10.90 8.08
N LEU A 386 17.26 11.13 8.41
CA LEU A 386 16.30 11.76 7.50
C LEU A 386 16.68 13.20 7.19
N GLU A 387 17.04 14.01 8.19
CA GLU A 387 17.51 15.38 7.99
C GLU A 387 18.75 15.41 7.08
N THR A 388 19.72 14.54 7.35
CA THR A 388 20.92 14.40 6.53
C THR A 388 20.59 14.00 5.09
N ALA A 389 19.76 12.99 4.90
CA ALA A 389 19.38 12.50 3.58
C ALA A 389 18.61 13.55 2.79
N ILE A 390 17.63 14.19 3.39
CA ILE A 390 16.80 15.22 2.74
C ILE A 390 17.65 16.45 2.40
N GLY A 391 18.59 16.84 3.28
CA GLY A 391 19.56 17.88 2.98
C GLY A 391 20.44 17.55 1.76
N ARG A 392 20.82 16.27 1.59
CA ARG A 392 21.56 15.80 0.39
C ARG A 392 20.68 15.85 -0.87
N ILE A 393 19.42 15.44 -0.77
CA ILE A 393 18.43 15.55 -1.87
C ILE A 393 18.30 17.02 -2.29
N GLY A 394 18.18 17.96 -1.33
CA GLY A 394 18.11 19.39 -1.61
C GLY A 394 19.34 19.93 -2.34
N ARG A 395 20.56 19.54 -1.90
CA ARG A 395 21.81 19.90 -2.60
C ARG A 395 21.88 19.33 -4.01
N PHE A 396 21.49 18.07 -4.18
CA PHE A 396 21.40 17.43 -5.50
C PHE A 396 20.46 18.21 -6.43
N LEU A 397 19.24 18.51 -5.99
CA LEU A 397 18.24 19.23 -6.76
C LEU A 397 18.72 20.64 -7.16
N SER A 398 19.50 21.33 -6.33
CA SER A 398 19.99 22.68 -6.61
C SER A 398 20.85 22.74 -7.88
N GLY A 399 21.63 21.68 -8.15
CA GLY A 399 22.50 21.56 -9.33
C GLY A 399 21.94 20.69 -10.47
N TYR A 400 20.86 19.95 -10.22
CA TYR A 400 20.34 18.96 -11.16
C TYR A 400 19.41 19.59 -12.21
N ARG A 401 19.67 19.25 -13.48
CA ARG A 401 18.85 19.68 -14.62
C ARG A 401 18.82 18.57 -15.66
N GLN A 402 17.65 18.27 -16.19
CA GLN A 402 17.50 17.39 -17.33
C GLN A 402 17.43 18.20 -18.63
N TYR A 403 18.40 17.97 -19.53
CA TYR A 403 18.47 18.63 -20.83
C TYR A 403 18.24 17.59 -21.93
N GLY A 404 17.27 17.84 -22.79
CA GLY A 404 17.09 17.13 -24.08
C GLY A 404 17.19 15.62 -23.96
N LEU A 405 16.38 15.01 -23.11
CA LEU A 405 16.31 13.54 -23.05
C LEU A 405 15.96 13.05 -24.46
N ALA A 406 16.85 12.24 -25.07
CA ALA A 406 16.40 11.35 -26.11
C ALA A 406 15.23 10.55 -25.51
N PRO A 407 14.15 10.29 -26.29
CA PRO A 407 13.03 9.51 -25.78
C PRO A 407 13.62 8.28 -25.08
N ALA A 408 13.19 8.05 -23.82
CA ALA A 408 13.68 6.93 -23.03
C ALA A 408 13.65 5.69 -23.91
N VAL A 409 14.78 5.03 -24.06
CA VAL A 409 14.82 3.71 -24.69
C VAL A 409 14.13 2.80 -23.69
N HIS A 410 12.80 2.78 -23.78
CA HIS A 410 12.02 1.79 -23.10
C HIS A 410 12.61 0.44 -23.46
N GLY A 411 13.05 -0.32 -22.47
CA GLY A 411 13.46 -1.69 -22.69
C GLY A 411 12.40 -2.43 -23.53
N PRO A 412 12.72 -3.54 -24.21
CA PRO A 412 11.85 -4.16 -25.19
C PRO A 412 10.54 -4.68 -24.56
N GLY A 413 9.57 -3.78 -24.39
CA GLY A 413 8.27 -4.03 -23.75
C GLY A 413 7.23 -2.96 -24.01
N ARG A 414 7.62 -1.76 -24.46
CA ARG A 414 6.65 -0.71 -24.82
C ARG A 414 6.68 -0.49 -26.32
N ARG A 415 5.91 -1.31 -27.07
CA ARG A 415 5.42 -0.92 -28.40
C ARG A 415 3.91 -0.81 -28.30
N GLY A 416 3.42 0.33 -28.74
CA GLY A 416 2.06 0.81 -28.70
C GLY A 416 0.99 -0.07 -29.35
#